data_f6cb14a6506e98fd6142f014fd957d85
#
_entry.id   f6cb14a6506e98fd6142f014fd957d85
#
_cell.length_a   1.000
_cell.length_b   1.000
_cell.length_c   1.000
_cell.angle_alpha   90.00
_cell.angle_beta   90.00
_cell.angle_gamma   90.00
#
_symmetry.space_group_name_H-M   'P 1'
#
loop_
_entity.id
_entity.type
_entity.pdbx_description
1 polymer ?
#
loop_
_entity_poly.entity_id
_entity_poly.type
_entity_poly.pdbx_seq_one_letter_code
_entity_poly.pdbx_strand_id
1 'polypeptide(L)'
;MWTPRQKLVRLVWDTAGRLLWVLLPAGRPGLLRLFGGACGPGCVFARRVAIMIPWNLRCGARVRVSDGAILYALGPVTIGDDTVIDRDAHLCGGTHDMTDSRFPLAKTPITIGARCVIGADAYIGPDVVLGDDCRVWPRASVYRSFPDGSRLRGNPAKPVEPGEAPA
;
A
#
# COMPACT_ATOMS: atom_id res chain seq x y z
N MET A 1 -8.86 -5.63 18.86
CA MET A 1 -8.37 -7.03 18.98
C MET A 1 -8.92 -7.82 17.82
N TRP A 2 -8.19 -8.78 17.23
CA TRP A 2 -8.74 -9.59 16.12
C TRP A 2 -9.63 -10.70 16.63
N THR A 3 -10.69 -10.99 15.88
CA THR A 3 -11.57 -12.13 16.17
C THR A 3 -10.83 -13.45 15.93
N PRO A 4 -11.28 -14.57 16.54
CA PRO A 4 -10.70 -15.88 16.29
C PRO A 4 -10.71 -16.26 14.79
N ARG A 5 -11.78 -15.89 14.06
CA ARG A 5 -11.88 -16.09 12.60
C ARG A 5 -10.79 -15.32 11.86
N GLN A 6 -10.54 -14.06 12.19
CA GLN A 6 -9.48 -13.26 11.57
C GLN A 6 -8.08 -13.82 11.85
N LYS A 7 -7.84 -14.34 13.05
CA LYS A 7 -6.57 -15.01 13.40
C LYS A 7 -6.35 -16.25 12.54
N LEU A 8 -7.39 -17.07 12.35
CA LEU A 8 -7.32 -18.26 11.51
C LEU A 8 -7.08 -17.90 10.04
N VAL A 9 -7.84 -16.94 9.49
CA VAL A 9 -7.68 -16.48 8.11
C VAL A 9 -6.26 -15.95 7.89
N ARG A 10 -5.71 -15.21 8.85
CA ARG A 10 -4.34 -14.73 8.79
C ARG A 10 -3.32 -15.87 8.80
N LEU A 11 -3.48 -16.87 9.67
CA LEU A 11 -2.59 -18.02 9.71
C LEU A 11 -2.56 -18.75 8.35
N VAL A 12 -3.72 -18.97 7.75
CA VAL A 12 -3.84 -19.61 6.44
C VAL A 12 -3.22 -18.72 5.35
N TRP A 13 -3.40 -17.38 5.42
CA TRP A 13 -2.75 -16.46 4.51
C TRP A 13 -1.22 -16.50 4.63
N ASP A 14 -0.70 -16.43 5.84
CA ASP A 14 0.75 -16.39 6.10
C ASP A 14 1.48 -17.70 5.77
N THR A 15 0.74 -18.79 5.56
CA THR A 15 1.26 -20.13 5.19
C THR A 15 0.87 -20.51 3.76
N ALA A 16 -0.28 -21.16 3.59
CA ALA A 16 -0.75 -21.65 2.29
C ALA A 16 -1.01 -20.51 1.29
N GLY A 17 -1.54 -19.38 1.74
CA GLY A 17 -1.79 -18.23 0.90
C GLY A 17 -0.51 -17.68 0.27
N ARG A 18 0.56 -17.54 1.03
CA ARG A 18 1.86 -17.09 0.50
C ARG A 18 2.49 -18.09 -0.47
N LEU A 19 2.36 -19.39 -0.20
CA LEU A 19 2.83 -20.41 -1.12
C LEU A 19 2.10 -20.32 -2.46
N LEU A 20 0.77 -20.24 -2.44
CA LEU A 20 -0.07 -20.08 -3.64
C LEU A 20 0.22 -18.76 -4.36
N TRP A 21 0.49 -17.68 -3.62
CA TRP A 21 0.89 -16.39 -4.18
C TRP A 21 2.15 -16.49 -5.06
N VAL A 22 3.11 -17.27 -4.63
CA VAL A 22 4.35 -17.50 -5.38
C VAL A 22 4.11 -18.38 -6.60
N LEU A 23 3.31 -19.44 -6.44
CA LEU A 23 3.11 -20.48 -7.47
C LEU A 23 2.11 -20.05 -8.58
N LEU A 24 1.16 -19.16 -8.28
CA LEU A 24 0.07 -18.79 -9.17
C LEU A 24 0.10 -17.30 -9.55
N PRO A 25 1.03 -16.85 -10.40
CA PRO A 25 1.19 -15.42 -10.71
C PRO A 25 -0.08 -14.77 -11.29
N ALA A 26 -0.78 -15.43 -12.21
CA ALA A 26 -2.04 -14.92 -12.77
C ALA A 26 -3.22 -15.01 -11.78
N GLY A 27 -3.13 -15.85 -10.77
CA GLY A 27 -4.16 -16.06 -9.75
C GLY A 27 -4.10 -15.10 -8.57
N ARG A 28 -3.05 -14.26 -8.44
CA ARG A 28 -2.86 -13.35 -7.29
C ARG A 28 -4.05 -12.44 -6.98
N PRO A 29 -4.67 -11.78 -7.97
CA PRO A 29 -5.87 -10.99 -7.72
C PRO A 29 -7.05 -11.83 -7.19
N GLY A 30 -7.24 -13.05 -7.72
CA GLY A 30 -8.25 -14.00 -7.24
C GLY A 30 -7.98 -14.46 -5.81
N LEU A 31 -6.72 -14.78 -5.52
CA LEU A 31 -6.29 -15.17 -4.18
C LEU A 31 -6.52 -14.04 -3.16
N LEU A 32 -6.18 -12.78 -3.52
CA LEU A 32 -6.45 -11.63 -2.67
C LEU A 32 -7.95 -11.52 -2.31
N ARG A 33 -8.83 -11.68 -3.33
CA ARG A 33 -10.29 -11.64 -3.11
C ARG A 33 -10.76 -12.80 -2.21
N LEU A 34 -10.22 -14.00 -2.39
CA LEU A 34 -10.53 -15.17 -1.55
C LEU A 34 -10.25 -14.90 -0.07
N PHE A 35 -9.20 -14.13 0.22
CA PHE A 35 -8.84 -13.73 1.58
C PHE A 35 -9.49 -12.41 2.03
N GLY A 36 -10.54 -11.97 1.35
CA GLY A 36 -11.38 -10.83 1.75
C GLY A 36 -10.89 -9.45 1.29
N GLY A 37 -9.80 -9.38 0.56
CA GLY A 37 -9.38 -8.17 -0.14
C GLY A 37 -10.25 -7.88 -1.36
N ALA A 38 -10.10 -6.69 -1.94
CA ALA A 38 -10.77 -6.32 -3.17
C ALA A 38 -9.77 -5.79 -4.19
N CYS A 39 -9.92 -6.17 -5.44
CA CYS A 39 -9.20 -5.57 -6.55
C CYS A 39 -10.04 -5.62 -7.82
N GLY A 40 -10.02 -4.52 -8.56
CA GLY A 40 -10.68 -4.40 -9.85
C GLY A 40 -10.02 -5.26 -10.94
N PRO A 41 -10.54 -5.21 -12.17
CA PRO A 41 -9.97 -5.93 -13.29
C PRO A 41 -8.58 -5.38 -13.67
N GLY A 42 -7.74 -6.23 -14.26
CA GLY A 42 -6.42 -5.83 -14.77
C GLY A 42 -5.36 -5.53 -13.71
N CYS A 43 -5.62 -5.80 -12.43
CA CYS A 43 -4.61 -5.64 -11.39
C CYS A 43 -3.48 -6.66 -11.54
N VAL A 44 -2.24 -6.19 -11.34
CA VAL A 44 -1.02 -7.01 -11.41
C VAL A 44 -0.22 -6.82 -10.14
N PHE A 45 0.10 -7.92 -9.48
CA PHE A 45 0.96 -7.95 -8.29
C PHE A 45 2.20 -8.78 -8.58
N ALA A 46 3.37 -8.24 -8.29
CA ALA A 46 4.63 -8.98 -8.45
C ALA A 46 4.79 -10.08 -7.38
N ARG A 47 5.80 -10.94 -7.57
CA ARG A 47 5.99 -12.14 -6.76
C ARG A 47 6.29 -11.83 -5.28
N ARG A 48 7.16 -10.86 -5.03
CA ARG A 48 7.65 -10.52 -3.69
C ARG A 48 6.86 -9.39 -3.01
N VAL A 49 5.63 -9.11 -3.48
CA VAL A 49 4.75 -8.16 -2.79
C VAL A 49 4.35 -8.75 -1.43
N ALA A 50 4.57 -7.98 -0.37
CA ALA A 50 4.16 -8.35 0.98
C ALA A 50 2.84 -7.68 1.33
N ILE A 51 1.79 -8.48 1.59
CA ILE A 51 0.48 -7.99 2.05
C ILE A 51 0.25 -8.57 3.46
N MET A 52 0.18 -7.68 4.47
CA MET A 52 0.05 -8.14 5.86
C MET A 52 -1.38 -8.60 6.19
N ILE A 53 -2.38 -7.82 5.80
CA ILE A 53 -3.79 -8.08 6.10
C ILE A 53 -4.60 -7.95 4.80
N PRO A 54 -4.83 -9.04 4.06
CA PRO A 54 -5.45 -8.98 2.74
C PRO A 54 -6.86 -8.37 2.76
N TRP A 55 -7.68 -8.62 3.76
CA TRP A 55 -9.04 -8.09 3.85
C TRP A 55 -9.13 -6.58 4.11
N ASN A 56 -8.04 -5.93 4.45
CA ASN A 56 -7.95 -4.47 4.59
C ASN A 56 -7.45 -3.77 3.31
N LEU A 57 -7.09 -4.54 2.26
CA LEU A 57 -6.60 -3.98 1.01
C LEU A 57 -7.72 -3.89 -0.03
N ARG A 58 -7.88 -2.71 -0.61
CA ARG A 58 -8.80 -2.41 -1.70
C ARG A 58 -8.06 -1.72 -2.83
N CYS A 59 -8.05 -2.33 -3.99
CA CYS A 59 -7.46 -1.77 -5.21
C CYS A 59 -8.56 -1.58 -6.26
N GLY A 60 -8.52 -0.45 -6.95
CA GLY A 60 -9.31 -0.20 -8.15
C GLY A 60 -8.89 -1.08 -9.32
N ALA A 61 -9.22 -0.68 -10.52
CA ALA A 61 -8.84 -1.37 -11.75
C ALA A 61 -7.39 -1.05 -12.16
N ARG A 62 -6.71 -1.99 -12.83
CA ARG A 62 -5.38 -1.82 -13.44
C ARG A 62 -4.27 -1.32 -12.50
N VAL A 63 -4.44 -1.54 -11.21
CA VAL A 63 -3.39 -1.24 -10.22
C VAL A 63 -2.21 -2.19 -10.44
N ARG A 64 -1.00 -1.65 -10.43
CA ARG A 64 0.25 -2.40 -10.55
C ARG A 64 1.07 -2.25 -9.28
N VAL A 65 1.46 -3.38 -8.69
CA VAL A 65 2.31 -3.42 -7.51
C VAL A 65 3.57 -4.20 -7.83
N SER A 66 4.70 -3.50 -7.80
CA SER A 66 6.02 -4.03 -8.17
C SER A 66 6.64 -4.88 -7.07
N ASP A 67 7.73 -5.53 -7.41
CA ASP A 67 8.43 -6.48 -6.56
C ASP A 67 9.00 -5.81 -5.31
N GLY A 68 8.92 -6.48 -4.16
CA GLY A 68 9.40 -5.97 -2.89
C GLY A 68 8.47 -4.98 -2.19
N ALA A 69 7.45 -4.45 -2.86
CA ALA A 69 6.52 -3.50 -2.25
C ALA A 69 5.82 -4.11 -1.02
N ILE A 70 5.68 -3.31 0.04
CA ILE A 70 5.09 -3.70 1.32
C ILE A 70 3.77 -2.94 1.50
N LEU A 71 2.67 -3.68 1.46
CA LEU A 71 1.33 -3.17 1.77
C LEU A 71 0.99 -3.56 3.21
N TYR A 72 1.50 -2.74 4.15
CA TYR A 72 1.30 -2.96 5.59
C TYR A 72 -0.09 -2.50 6.00
N ALA A 73 -1.10 -3.25 5.56
CA ALA A 73 -2.51 -2.93 5.70
C ALA A 73 -3.08 -3.31 7.07
N LEU A 74 -2.49 -2.87 8.18
CA LEU A 74 -3.06 -3.04 9.52
C LEU A 74 -4.36 -2.25 9.66
N GLY A 75 -4.40 -1.00 9.20
CA GLY A 75 -5.61 -0.25 8.87
C GLY A 75 -6.02 -0.46 7.41
N PRO A 76 -7.18 0.08 7.00
CA PRO A 76 -7.63 0.02 5.61
C PRO A 76 -6.63 0.70 4.65
N VAL A 77 -6.28 0.04 3.55
CA VAL A 77 -5.46 0.63 2.47
C VAL A 77 -6.29 0.60 1.19
N THR A 78 -6.55 1.78 0.64
CA THR A 78 -7.27 1.96 -0.61
C THR A 78 -6.35 2.54 -1.68
N ILE A 79 -6.35 1.94 -2.87
CA ILE A 79 -5.53 2.36 -4.01
C ILE A 79 -6.46 2.51 -5.21
N GLY A 80 -6.50 3.71 -5.79
CA GLY A 80 -7.35 4.05 -6.94
C GLY A 80 -6.87 3.41 -8.24
N ASP A 81 -7.71 3.55 -9.27
CA ASP A 81 -7.51 2.98 -10.61
C ASP A 81 -6.19 3.46 -11.24
N ASP A 82 -5.59 2.61 -12.08
CA ASP A 82 -4.38 2.93 -12.87
C ASP A 82 -3.16 3.37 -12.05
N THR A 83 -3.18 3.16 -10.74
CA THR A 83 -2.09 3.54 -9.84
C THR A 83 -0.97 2.49 -9.86
N VAL A 84 0.27 2.99 -9.82
CA VAL A 84 1.48 2.18 -9.79
C VAL A 84 2.16 2.34 -8.43
N ILE A 85 2.39 1.24 -7.75
CA ILE A 85 3.23 1.13 -6.56
C ILE A 85 4.54 0.47 -7.01
N ASP A 86 5.61 1.24 -7.03
CA ASP A 86 6.87 0.78 -7.55
C ASP A 86 7.64 -0.08 -6.53
N ARG A 87 8.81 -0.56 -6.97
CA ARG A 87 9.63 -1.53 -6.23
C ARG A 87 9.97 -1.02 -4.83
N ASP A 88 9.86 -1.94 -3.87
CA ASP A 88 10.23 -1.72 -2.47
C ASP A 88 9.46 -0.57 -1.78
N ALA A 89 8.47 0.04 -2.42
CA ALA A 89 7.64 1.08 -1.80
C ALA A 89 6.86 0.51 -0.61
N HIS A 90 6.73 1.30 0.45
CA HIS A 90 6.10 0.88 1.70
C HIS A 90 4.88 1.75 2.04
N LEU A 91 3.69 1.16 2.01
CA LEU A 91 2.44 1.76 2.50
C LEU A 91 2.19 1.27 3.93
N CYS A 92 2.37 2.15 4.93
CA CYS A 92 2.38 1.78 6.35
C CYS A 92 1.07 2.18 7.06
N GLY A 93 0.02 1.36 6.94
CA GLY A 93 -1.30 1.56 7.58
C GLY A 93 -1.34 1.20 9.06
N GLY A 94 -0.24 1.35 9.78
CA GLY A 94 -0.18 1.09 11.20
C GLY A 94 1.05 1.72 11.85
N THR A 95 0.87 2.23 13.05
CA THR A 95 1.95 2.83 13.85
C THR A 95 1.71 2.57 15.33
N HIS A 96 2.59 3.04 16.18
CA HIS A 96 2.38 3.08 17.62
C HIS A 96 2.27 4.53 18.08
N ASP A 97 1.42 4.77 19.07
CA ASP A 97 1.40 6.07 19.75
C ASP A 97 2.66 6.19 20.58
N MET A 98 3.58 7.03 20.11
CA MET A 98 4.88 7.27 20.75
C MET A 98 4.77 8.17 21.98
N THR A 99 3.62 8.80 22.21
CA THR A 99 3.37 9.67 23.37
C THR A 99 2.82 8.89 24.57
N ASP A 100 2.24 7.70 24.35
CA ASP A 100 1.76 6.80 25.40
C ASP A 100 2.85 5.76 25.74
N SER A 101 3.27 5.70 26.99
CA SER A 101 4.28 4.76 27.47
C SER A 101 3.92 3.28 27.27
N ARG A 102 2.64 2.97 27.04
CA ARG A 102 2.16 1.62 26.73
C ARG A 102 2.31 1.26 25.25
N PHE A 103 2.74 2.20 24.39
CA PHE A 103 2.94 2.00 22.96
C PHE A 103 1.74 1.33 22.27
N PRO A 104 0.51 1.82 22.44
CA PRO A 104 -0.64 1.18 21.84
C PRO A 104 -0.55 1.21 20.31
N LEU A 105 -0.89 0.08 19.67
CA LEU A 105 -0.91 -0.03 18.21
C LEU A 105 -2.08 0.79 17.65
N ALA A 106 -1.76 1.81 16.86
CA ALA A 106 -2.71 2.57 16.05
C ALA A 106 -2.82 1.97 14.65
N LYS A 107 -4.04 1.71 14.21
CA LYS A 107 -4.36 1.18 12.87
C LYS A 107 -5.03 2.30 12.10
N THR A 108 -4.31 2.89 11.17
CA THR A 108 -4.77 4.07 10.45
C THR A 108 -4.99 3.78 8.98
N PRO A 109 -5.95 4.44 8.33
CA PRO A 109 -6.17 4.26 6.91
C PRO A 109 -5.03 4.88 6.08
N ILE A 110 -4.88 4.39 4.84
CA ILE A 110 -4.14 5.06 3.77
C ILE A 110 -5.05 5.09 2.55
N THR A 111 -5.14 6.23 1.89
CA THR A 111 -5.86 6.37 0.63
C THR A 111 -4.93 6.94 -0.43
N ILE A 112 -4.76 6.22 -1.52
CA ILE A 112 -4.05 6.67 -2.72
C ILE A 112 -5.10 6.80 -3.82
N GLY A 113 -5.17 7.97 -4.45
CA GLY A 113 -6.07 8.25 -5.56
C GLY A 113 -5.76 7.45 -6.82
N ALA A 114 -6.46 7.75 -7.89
CA ALA A 114 -6.27 7.14 -9.19
C ALA A 114 -5.05 7.72 -9.93
N ARG A 115 -4.48 6.97 -10.88
CA ARG A 115 -3.37 7.40 -11.76
C ARG A 115 -2.13 7.91 -11.02
N CYS A 116 -1.98 7.54 -9.76
CA CYS A 116 -0.81 7.88 -8.97
C CYS A 116 0.41 7.01 -9.34
N VAL A 117 1.59 7.55 -9.08
CA VAL A 117 2.84 6.77 -9.10
C VAL A 117 3.56 6.96 -7.76
N ILE A 118 3.70 5.87 -7.04
CA ILE A 118 4.49 5.82 -5.82
C ILE A 118 5.85 5.22 -6.20
N GLY A 119 6.88 6.04 -6.20
CA GLY A 119 8.22 5.69 -6.68
C GLY A 119 8.91 4.64 -5.81
N ALA A 120 9.98 4.07 -6.36
CA ALA A 120 10.74 3.01 -5.71
C ALA A 120 11.24 3.44 -4.31
N ASP A 121 11.14 2.52 -3.34
CA ASP A 121 11.59 2.76 -1.95
C ASP A 121 10.93 3.98 -1.28
N ALA A 122 9.79 4.46 -1.80
CA ALA A 122 9.03 5.53 -1.18
C ALA A 122 8.21 5.02 0.01
N TYR A 123 8.11 5.83 1.03
CA TYR A 123 7.34 5.54 2.23
C TYR A 123 6.08 6.40 2.28
N ILE A 124 4.93 5.76 2.43
CA ILE A 124 3.66 6.41 2.71
C ILE A 124 3.24 6.07 4.14
N GLY A 125 3.22 7.10 4.99
CA GLY A 125 2.95 6.96 6.41
C GLY A 125 1.47 6.75 6.74
N PRO A 126 1.19 6.52 8.01
CA PRO A 126 -0.17 6.32 8.51
C PRO A 126 -1.03 7.58 8.33
N ASP A 127 -2.33 7.38 8.10
CA ASP A 127 -3.35 8.43 7.94
C ASP A 127 -3.13 9.38 6.75
N VAL A 128 -2.36 8.95 5.74
CA VAL A 128 -2.09 9.74 4.55
C VAL A 128 -3.18 9.52 3.50
N VAL A 129 -3.66 10.63 2.95
CA VAL A 129 -4.51 10.69 1.76
C VAL A 129 -3.74 11.40 0.64
N LEU A 130 -3.51 10.72 -0.46
CA LEU A 130 -3.03 11.30 -1.72
C LEU A 130 -4.20 11.36 -2.69
N GLY A 131 -4.44 12.54 -3.25
CA GLY A 131 -5.42 12.73 -4.31
C GLY A 131 -5.03 12.03 -5.62
N ASP A 132 -5.82 12.22 -6.66
CA ASP A 132 -5.55 11.66 -7.98
C ASP A 132 -4.29 12.26 -8.63
N ASP A 133 -3.70 11.55 -9.58
CA ASP A 133 -2.56 12.02 -10.39
C ASP A 133 -1.30 12.41 -9.61
N CYS A 134 -1.19 12.01 -8.35
CA CYS A 134 0.00 12.28 -7.54
C CYS A 134 1.24 11.50 -8.02
N ARG A 135 2.40 12.16 -7.93
CA ARG A 135 3.70 11.56 -8.22
C ARG A 135 4.59 11.66 -6.99
N VAL A 136 4.91 10.54 -6.39
CA VAL A 136 5.84 10.44 -5.26
C VAL A 136 7.18 9.96 -5.80
N TRP A 137 8.23 10.76 -5.65
CA TRP A 137 9.56 10.39 -6.13
C TRP A 137 10.13 9.20 -5.39
N PRO A 138 11.09 8.48 -5.98
CA PRO A 138 11.81 7.42 -5.29
C PRO A 138 12.39 7.92 -3.96
N ARG A 139 12.30 7.08 -2.92
CA ARG A 139 12.82 7.33 -1.57
C ARG A 139 12.20 8.53 -0.84
N ALA A 140 11.12 9.12 -1.35
CA ALA A 140 10.38 10.15 -0.64
C ALA A 140 9.59 9.55 0.53
N SER A 141 9.51 10.29 1.64
CA SER A 141 8.77 9.88 2.83
C SER A 141 7.60 10.82 3.09
N VAL A 142 6.39 10.33 2.86
CA VAL A 142 5.14 11.10 2.94
C VAL A 142 4.47 10.85 4.28
N TYR A 143 4.35 11.90 5.11
CA TYR A 143 3.77 11.85 6.45
C TYR A 143 2.50 12.68 6.60
N ARG A 144 2.03 13.32 5.52
CA ARG A 144 0.79 14.11 5.51
C ARG A 144 0.09 13.98 4.16
N SER A 145 -1.18 14.32 4.14
CA SER A 145 -2.01 14.28 2.93
C SER A 145 -1.68 15.41 1.95
N PHE A 146 -1.91 15.12 0.65
CA PHE A 146 -1.69 16.06 -0.44
C PHE A 146 -2.83 15.96 -1.46
N PRO A 147 -3.21 17.12 -2.09
CA PRO A 147 -4.27 17.17 -3.10
C PRO A 147 -3.84 16.53 -4.42
N ASP A 148 -4.81 16.47 -5.35
CA ASP A 148 -4.61 15.96 -6.71
C ASP A 148 -3.43 16.64 -7.43
N GLY A 149 -2.75 15.86 -8.27
CA GLY A 149 -1.64 16.33 -9.10
C GLY A 149 -0.35 16.65 -8.34
N SER A 150 -0.30 16.44 -7.04
CA SER A 150 0.88 16.76 -6.23
C SER A 150 2.10 15.96 -6.67
N ARG A 151 3.24 16.65 -6.75
CA ARG A 151 4.57 16.07 -7.05
C ARG A 151 5.43 16.17 -5.80
N LEU A 152 5.84 15.03 -5.23
CA LEU A 152 6.38 14.95 -3.88
C LEU A 152 7.78 14.37 -3.87
N ARG A 153 8.75 15.04 -3.24
CA ARG A 153 10.15 14.61 -3.13
C ARG A 153 10.71 14.85 -1.73
N GLY A 154 11.64 14.01 -1.33
CA GLY A 154 12.46 14.17 -0.12
C GLY A 154 11.89 13.50 1.13
N ASN A 155 12.60 13.67 2.24
CA ASN A 155 12.21 13.17 3.56
C ASN A 155 12.39 14.28 4.61
N PRO A 156 11.31 14.84 5.19
CA PRO A 156 9.91 14.60 4.81
C PRO A 156 9.60 15.14 3.40
N ALA A 157 8.66 14.48 2.71
CA ALA A 157 8.29 14.85 1.35
C ALA A 157 7.64 16.23 1.29
N LYS A 158 8.08 17.02 0.30
CA LYS A 158 7.56 18.36 -0.01
C LYS A 158 7.13 18.42 -1.47
N PRO A 159 6.14 19.27 -1.80
CA PRO A 159 5.79 19.55 -3.19
C PRO A 159 7.00 20.10 -3.96
N VAL A 160 7.11 19.70 -5.21
CA VAL A 160 8.08 20.22 -6.18
C VAL A 160 7.36 20.72 -7.42
N GLU A 161 7.89 21.75 -8.06
CA GLU A 161 7.30 22.34 -9.25
C GLU A 161 7.38 21.40 -10.47
N PRO A 162 6.44 21.49 -11.42
CA PRO A 162 6.52 20.79 -12.68
C PRO A 162 7.79 21.19 -13.44
N GLY A 163 8.64 20.23 -13.80
CA GLY A 163 9.87 20.47 -14.53
C GLY A 163 11.17 20.33 -13.72
N GLU A 164 11.10 20.26 -12.39
CA GLU A 164 12.25 19.85 -11.61
C GLU A 164 12.53 18.36 -11.84
N ALA A 165 13.61 18.07 -12.58
CA ALA A 165 14.10 16.71 -12.75
C ALA A 165 14.56 16.12 -11.42
N PRO A 166 14.48 14.79 -11.22
CA PRO A 166 15.18 14.16 -10.11
C PRO A 166 16.67 14.44 -10.22
N ALA A 167 17.27 14.95 -9.16
CA ALA A 167 18.73 15.06 -9.05
C ALA A 167 19.34 13.68 -8.87
#